data_bb0355d575860a8190efb7acd3cd8bc3
#
_entry.id   bb0355d575860a8190efb7acd3cd8bc3
#
_cell.length_a   1.000
_cell.length_b   1.000
_cell.length_c   1.000
_cell.angle_alpha   90.00
_cell.angle_beta   90.00
_cell.angle_gamma   90.00
#
_symmetry.space_group_name_H-M   'P 1'
#
loop_
_entity.id
_entity.type
_entity.pdbx_description
1 polymer ?
#
loop_
_entity_poly.entity_id
_entity_poly.type
_entity_poly.pdbx_seq_one_letter_code
_entity_poly.pdbx_strand_id
1 'polypeptide(L)'
;MALANKKIISFRNVTKEYPNGVLGLQDLNIDIDQGEFVIVVGLSGAGKSTMLRSINRLHEITSGEILIDNRSITKAKGKELRLIRRDIGMIFQSFNLVKRSSVLRNVLTGRVAYHPTLQMLLGLFPQADKELAYQSLQRVNLAEKVYSRADQLSGGQQQRVSIARALTQEPKIILADEPVASLDPMTTEKVMSDLKRINQELGITIVVNLHSVQLAREYGTRIIGLRDGCLVFDGPVSEATDRKLKEIYGSEIIEEQGGTEK
;
A
#
# COMPACT_ATOMS: atom_id res chain seq x y z
N MET A 1 31.26 2.30 8.31
CA MET A 1 30.16 1.53 8.95
C MET A 1 28.86 1.98 8.30
N ALA A 2 28.23 1.11 7.49
CA ALA A 2 26.88 1.40 7.02
C ALA A 2 25.97 1.43 8.25
N LEU A 3 25.28 2.56 8.48
CA LEU A 3 24.23 2.65 9.50
C LEU A 3 23.21 1.55 9.18
N ALA A 4 22.97 0.64 10.12
CA ALA A 4 21.96 -0.37 9.95
C ALA A 4 20.64 0.34 9.69
N ASN A 5 19.99 0.05 8.55
CA ASN A 5 18.72 0.65 8.19
C ASN A 5 17.70 0.36 9.29
N LYS A 6 16.91 1.38 9.65
CA LYS A 6 15.88 1.25 10.68
C LYS A 6 14.72 0.42 10.14
N LYS A 7 14.43 -0.71 10.80
CA LYS A 7 13.26 -1.54 10.49
C LYS A 7 11.97 -0.79 10.84
N ILE A 8 11.10 -0.60 9.85
CA ILE A 8 9.82 0.09 10.03
C ILE A 8 8.65 -0.88 10.14
N ILE A 9 8.73 -2.05 9.48
CA ILE A 9 7.75 -3.13 9.57
C ILE A 9 8.50 -4.43 9.87
N SER A 10 8.03 -5.21 10.83
CA SER A 10 8.58 -6.53 11.13
C SER A 10 7.48 -7.55 11.32
N PHE A 11 7.58 -8.67 10.62
CA PHE A 11 6.78 -9.88 10.83
C PHE A 11 7.60 -10.89 11.62
N ARG A 12 7.01 -11.52 12.62
CA ARG A 12 7.62 -12.53 13.48
C ARG A 12 6.69 -13.73 13.61
N ASN A 13 7.00 -14.81 12.89
CA ASN A 13 6.27 -16.07 12.85
C ASN A 13 4.76 -15.87 12.60
N VAL A 14 4.43 -14.98 11.65
CA VAL A 14 3.05 -14.56 11.40
C VAL A 14 2.31 -15.59 10.58
N THR A 15 1.23 -16.12 11.16
CA THR A 15 0.29 -17.01 10.48
C THR A 15 -1.11 -16.39 10.49
N LYS A 16 -1.80 -16.47 9.36
CA LYS A 16 -3.20 -16.14 9.21
C LYS A 16 -3.98 -17.30 8.63
N GLU A 17 -4.84 -17.89 9.44
CA GLU A 17 -5.83 -18.86 9.04
C GLU A 17 -7.21 -18.19 9.00
N TYR A 18 -7.97 -18.48 7.96
CA TYR A 18 -9.36 -18.03 7.82
C TYR A 18 -10.32 -19.10 8.40
N PRO A 19 -11.58 -18.72 8.75
CA PRO A 19 -12.55 -19.66 9.36
C PRO A 19 -12.86 -20.91 8.52
N ASN A 20 -12.61 -20.86 7.22
CA ASN A 20 -12.75 -21.98 6.28
C ASN A 20 -11.50 -22.90 6.21
N GLY A 21 -10.51 -22.72 7.10
CA GLY A 21 -9.28 -23.49 7.13
C GLY A 21 -8.21 -23.07 6.11
N VAL A 22 -8.49 -22.05 5.28
CA VAL A 22 -7.51 -21.56 4.31
C VAL A 22 -6.42 -20.76 5.02
N LEU A 23 -5.16 -21.13 4.78
CA LEU A 23 -3.98 -20.42 5.28
C LEU A 23 -3.65 -19.26 4.32
N GLY A 24 -3.92 -18.03 4.76
CA GLY A 24 -3.59 -16.82 4.00
C GLY A 24 -2.14 -16.38 4.17
N LEU A 25 -1.52 -16.70 5.32
CA LEU A 25 -0.08 -16.52 5.61
C LEU A 25 0.38 -17.68 6.48
N GLN A 26 1.60 -18.17 6.25
CA GLN A 26 2.19 -19.29 6.97
C GLN A 26 3.60 -18.94 7.46
N ASP A 27 3.77 -18.83 8.78
CA ASP A 27 5.05 -18.56 9.47
C ASP A 27 5.90 -17.46 8.81
N LEU A 28 5.27 -16.35 8.45
CA LEU A 28 5.92 -15.26 7.72
C LEU A 28 6.89 -14.51 8.63
N ASN A 29 8.15 -14.43 8.21
CA ASN A 29 9.23 -13.71 8.88
C ASN A 29 9.87 -12.75 7.88
N ILE A 30 9.62 -11.43 8.02
CA ILE A 30 10.09 -10.40 7.10
C ILE A 30 10.38 -9.13 7.89
N ASP A 31 11.47 -8.45 7.53
CA ASP A 31 11.75 -7.08 7.96
C ASP A 31 11.74 -6.16 6.75
N ILE A 32 11.07 -5.01 6.84
CA ILE A 32 11.09 -3.95 5.83
C ILE A 32 11.72 -2.71 6.45
N ASP A 33 12.71 -2.15 5.77
CA ASP A 33 13.45 -0.99 6.24
C ASP A 33 12.73 0.32 5.89
N GLN A 34 13.01 1.36 6.68
CA GLN A 34 12.45 2.68 6.45
C GLN A 34 12.92 3.23 5.09
N GLY A 35 11.99 3.79 4.31
CA GLY A 35 12.25 4.38 3.00
C GLY A 35 12.32 3.40 1.83
N GLU A 36 12.18 2.07 2.07
CA GLU A 36 12.12 1.10 0.96
C GLU A 36 10.87 1.27 0.10
N PHE A 37 11.00 0.95 -1.20
CA PHE A 37 9.88 0.74 -2.12
C PHE A 37 9.78 -0.75 -2.42
N VAL A 38 8.94 -1.44 -1.65
CA VAL A 38 8.79 -2.89 -1.69
C VAL A 38 7.60 -3.29 -2.56
N ILE A 39 7.80 -4.23 -3.46
CA ILE A 39 6.71 -4.81 -4.24
C ILE A 39 6.47 -6.25 -3.83
N VAL A 40 5.20 -6.55 -3.50
CA VAL A 40 4.76 -7.90 -3.17
C VAL A 40 4.13 -8.53 -4.41
N VAL A 41 4.65 -9.66 -4.81
CA VAL A 41 4.22 -10.39 -6.01
C VAL A 41 3.80 -11.83 -5.67
N GLY A 42 3.04 -12.46 -6.57
CA GLY A 42 2.56 -13.83 -6.46
C GLY A 42 1.22 -14.02 -7.17
N LEU A 43 0.79 -15.25 -7.35
CA LEU A 43 -0.49 -15.60 -7.95
C LEU A 43 -1.70 -15.02 -7.19
N SER A 44 -2.87 -15.04 -7.83
CA SER A 44 -4.13 -14.77 -7.11
C SER A 44 -4.27 -15.77 -5.96
N GLY A 45 -4.65 -15.31 -4.78
CA GLY A 45 -4.74 -16.16 -3.59
C GLY A 45 -3.42 -16.42 -2.85
N ALA A 46 -2.26 -15.99 -3.36
CA ALA A 46 -0.94 -16.24 -2.73
C ALA A 46 -0.74 -15.59 -1.34
N GLY A 47 -1.68 -14.76 -0.86
CA GLY A 47 -1.59 -14.12 0.45
C GLY A 47 -1.18 -12.63 0.43
N LYS A 48 -0.95 -12.04 -0.75
CA LYS A 48 -0.50 -10.63 -0.91
C LYS A 48 -1.37 -9.62 -0.16
N SER A 49 -2.67 -9.59 -0.46
CA SER A 49 -3.61 -8.67 0.21
C SER A 49 -3.80 -9.02 1.69
N THR A 50 -3.67 -10.30 2.07
CA THR A 50 -3.66 -10.73 3.47
C THR A 50 -2.48 -10.12 4.21
N MET A 51 -1.26 -10.19 3.62
CA MET A 51 -0.06 -9.58 4.18
C MET A 51 -0.23 -8.07 4.37
N LEU A 52 -0.62 -7.33 3.31
CA LEU A 52 -0.81 -5.89 3.40
C LEU A 52 -1.86 -5.49 4.45
N ARG A 53 -3.02 -6.15 4.43
CA ARG A 53 -4.11 -5.86 5.36
C ARG A 53 -3.82 -6.28 6.80
N SER A 54 -2.85 -7.16 7.03
CA SER A 54 -2.38 -7.49 8.36
C SER A 54 -1.45 -6.41 8.93
N ILE A 55 -0.67 -5.71 8.09
CA ILE A 55 0.23 -4.61 8.53
C ILE A 55 -0.55 -3.49 9.23
N ASN A 56 -1.74 -3.13 8.76
CA ASN A 56 -2.59 -2.12 9.41
C ASN A 56 -3.70 -2.74 10.28
N ARG A 57 -3.64 -4.08 10.48
CA ARG A 57 -4.61 -4.87 11.26
C ARG A 57 -6.06 -4.69 10.77
N LEU A 58 -6.27 -4.57 9.46
CA LEU A 58 -7.59 -4.79 8.84
C LEU A 58 -7.95 -6.27 8.83
N HIS A 59 -6.95 -7.14 8.70
CA HIS A 59 -7.04 -8.57 8.99
C HIS A 59 -6.27 -8.87 10.26
N GLU A 60 -6.93 -9.50 11.24
CA GLU A 60 -6.26 -10.01 12.44
C GLU A 60 -5.53 -11.30 12.09
N ILE A 61 -4.30 -11.44 12.56
CA ILE A 61 -3.48 -12.64 12.41
C ILE A 61 -3.93 -13.71 13.42
N THR A 62 -3.67 -14.97 13.12
CA THR A 62 -4.00 -16.10 14.01
C THR A 62 -2.90 -16.33 15.06
N SER A 63 -1.62 -16.21 14.66
CA SER A 63 -0.48 -16.32 15.56
C SER A 63 0.69 -15.45 15.08
N GLY A 64 1.69 -15.29 15.93
CA GLY A 64 2.85 -14.44 15.67
C GLY A 64 2.66 -12.98 16.09
N GLU A 65 3.49 -12.09 15.58
CA GLU A 65 3.48 -10.68 15.92
C GLU A 65 3.90 -9.80 14.74
N ILE A 66 3.23 -8.67 14.57
CA ILE A 66 3.61 -7.61 13.61
C ILE A 66 3.98 -6.35 14.40
N LEU A 67 5.18 -5.84 14.10
CA LEU A 67 5.70 -4.61 14.69
C LEU A 67 5.72 -3.50 13.65
N ILE A 68 5.30 -2.31 14.04
CA ILE A 68 5.36 -1.07 13.25
C ILE A 68 6.16 -0.05 14.04
N ASP A 69 7.32 0.34 13.51
CA ASP A 69 8.25 1.25 14.20
C ASP A 69 8.50 0.80 15.66
N ASN A 70 8.81 -0.51 15.82
CA ASN A 70 9.00 -1.23 17.10
C ASN A 70 7.78 -1.27 18.04
N ARG A 71 6.58 -0.88 17.59
CA ARG A 71 5.33 -0.98 18.35
C ARG A 71 4.51 -2.15 17.84
N SER A 72 4.03 -3.02 18.74
CA SER A 72 3.20 -4.17 18.37
C SER A 72 1.79 -3.75 17.95
N ILE A 73 1.51 -3.76 16.64
CA ILE A 73 0.16 -3.51 16.16
C ILE A 73 -0.79 -4.67 16.52
N THR A 74 -0.25 -5.88 16.64
CA THR A 74 -1.00 -7.09 17.01
C THR A 74 -1.60 -6.97 18.41
N LYS A 75 -0.83 -6.45 19.36
CA LYS A 75 -1.23 -6.35 20.78
C LYS A 75 -1.90 -5.02 21.12
N ALA A 76 -1.65 -3.96 20.33
CA ALA A 76 -2.17 -2.62 20.57
C ALA A 76 -3.70 -2.57 20.61
N LYS A 77 -4.26 -1.73 21.51
CA LYS A 77 -5.72 -1.55 21.67
C LYS A 77 -6.06 -0.06 21.76
N GLY A 78 -7.31 0.27 21.47
CA GLY A 78 -7.88 1.59 21.69
C GLY A 78 -7.04 2.73 21.07
N LYS A 79 -6.57 3.65 21.92
CA LYS A 79 -5.79 4.83 21.52
C LYS A 79 -4.44 4.46 20.87
N GLU A 80 -3.77 3.44 21.38
CA GLU A 80 -2.48 2.99 20.86
C GLU A 80 -2.60 2.46 19.42
N LEU A 81 -3.58 1.59 19.16
CA LEU A 81 -3.85 1.09 17.82
C LEU A 81 -4.18 2.22 16.84
N ARG A 82 -4.99 3.20 17.29
CA ARG A 82 -5.29 4.39 16.48
C ARG A 82 -4.02 5.18 16.13
N LEU A 83 -3.10 5.36 17.08
CA LEU A 83 -1.82 6.05 16.85
C LEU A 83 -0.91 5.29 15.89
N ILE A 84 -0.83 3.95 16.00
CA ILE A 84 -0.05 3.15 15.03
C ILE A 84 -0.66 3.26 13.64
N ARG A 85 -1.98 3.11 13.50
CA ARG A 85 -2.68 3.23 12.22
C ARG A 85 -2.57 4.62 11.58
N ARG A 86 -2.36 5.66 12.37
CA ARG A 86 -2.11 7.02 11.87
C ARG A 86 -0.80 7.12 11.09
N ASP A 87 0.20 6.31 11.46
CA ASP A 87 1.48 6.25 10.75
C ASP A 87 1.41 5.43 9.43
N ILE A 88 0.24 4.83 9.11
CA ILE A 88 0.05 3.94 7.96
C ILE A 88 -1.07 4.45 7.06
N GLY A 89 -0.73 4.97 5.88
CA GLY A 89 -1.67 5.29 4.82
C GLY A 89 -2.06 4.04 4.02
N MET A 90 -3.33 3.93 3.60
CA MET A 90 -3.80 2.80 2.80
C MET A 90 -4.45 3.27 1.51
N ILE A 91 -4.00 2.69 0.39
CA ILE A 91 -4.54 2.86 -0.95
C ILE A 91 -5.17 1.54 -1.36
N PHE A 92 -6.44 1.57 -1.73
CA PHE A 92 -7.22 0.39 -2.09
C PHE A 92 -7.44 0.30 -3.59
N GLN A 93 -7.65 -0.90 -4.10
CA GLN A 93 -7.97 -1.17 -5.50
C GLN A 93 -9.25 -0.43 -5.97
N SER A 94 -10.29 -0.36 -5.14
CA SER A 94 -11.57 0.27 -5.44
C SER A 94 -11.66 1.75 -5.08
N PHE A 95 -10.52 2.45 -4.92
CA PHE A 95 -10.37 3.86 -4.55
C PHE A 95 -11.00 4.26 -3.21
N ASN A 96 -12.12 3.68 -2.83
CA ASN A 96 -12.90 3.94 -1.58
C ASN A 96 -13.17 5.43 -1.35
N LEU A 97 -13.63 6.13 -2.40
CA LEU A 97 -14.03 7.51 -2.34
C LEU A 97 -15.54 7.66 -2.11
N VAL A 98 -15.90 8.68 -1.37
CA VAL A 98 -17.31 9.12 -1.24
C VAL A 98 -17.71 9.81 -2.54
N LYS A 99 -18.37 9.08 -3.44
CA LYS A 99 -18.63 9.48 -4.84
C LYS A 99 -19.27 10.86 -4.99
N ARG A 100 -20.32 11.16 -4.21
CA ARG A 100 -21.06 12.45 -4.27
C ARG A 100 -20.41 13.58 -3.46
N SER A 101 -19.21 13.36 -2.88
CA SER A 101 -18.47 14.37 -2.14
C SER A 101 -17.38 14.98 -3.00
N SER A 102 -16.92 16.19 -2.62
CA SER A 102 -15.81 16.85 -3.31
C SER A 102 -14.49 16.09 -3.08
N VAL A 103 -13.54 16.32 -3.99
CA VAL A 103 -12.17 15.83 -3.89
C VAL A 103 -11.54 16.26 -2.55
N LEU A 104 -11.65 17.55 -2.22
CA LEU A 104 -11.13 18.08 -0.95
C LEU A 104 -11.68 17.32 0.27
N ARG A 105 -12.99 17.09 0.33
CA ARG A 105 -13.60 16.36 1.46
C ARG A 105 -13.12 14.91 1.53
N ASN A 106 -12.94 14.25 0.40
CA ASN A 106 -12.36 12.90 0.36
C ASN A 106 -10.94 12.89 0.90
N VAL A 107 -10.11 13.85 0.50
CA VAL A 107 -8.71 13.94 0.95
C VAL A 107 -8.63 14.27 2.45
N LEU A 108 -9.46 15.19 2.94
CA LEU A 108 -9.53 15.56 4.35
C LEU A 108 -9.90 14.38 5.28
N THR A 109 -10.54 13.33 4.77
CA THR A 109 -10.78 12.11 5.59
C THR A 109 -9.49 11.47 6.10
N GLY A 110 -8.33 11.72 5.48
CA GLY A 110 -7.02 11.33 5.97
C GLY A 110 -6.68 11.95 7.36
N ARG A 111 -7.31 13.08 7.72
CA ARG A 111 -7.07 13.78 9.00
C ARG A 111 -8.00 13.34 10.14
N VAL A 112 -8.96 12.45 9.88
CA VAL A 112 -9.96 12.05 10.89
C VAL A 112 -9.33 11.50 12.17
N ALA A 113 -8.19 10.83 12.08
CA ALA A 113 -7.49 10.28 13.25
C ALA A 113 -6.83 11.35 14.16
N TYR A 114 -6.74 12.60 13.71
CA TYR A 114 -6.08 13.69 14.42
C TYR A 114 -7.03 14.51 15.31
N HIS A 115 -8.34 14.40 15.09
CA HIS A 115 -9.34 15.27 15.69
C HIS A 115 -10.39 14.49 16.49
N PRO A 116 -11.13 15.15 17.40
CA PRO A 116 -12.27 14.56 18.11
C PRO A 116 -13.36 14.14 17.13
N THR A 117 -13.99 12.99 17.38
CA THR A 117 -15.02 12.40 16.51
C THR A 117 -16.18 13.37 16.20
N LEU A 118 -16.65 14.14 17.21
CA LEU A 118 -17.73 15.10 17.02
C LEU A 118 -17.38 16.20 16.02
N GLN A 119 -16.16 16.74 16.10
CA GLN A 119 -15.66 17.76 15.16
C GLN A 119 -15.64 17.20 13.72
N MET A 120 -15.23 15.94 13.56
CA MET A 120 -15.16 15.29 12.25
C MET A 120 -16.55 14.98 11.68
N LEU A 121 -17.51 14.58 12.51
CA LEU A 121 -18.91 14.37 12.09
C LEU A 121 -19.53 15.66 11.52
N LEU A 122 -19.19 16.80 12.10
CA LEU A 122 -19.63 18.13 11.62
C LEU A 122 -18.84 18.61 10.40
N GLY A 123 -17.81 17.90 9.95
CA GLY A 123 -16.96 18.29 8.82
C GLY A 123 -16.10 19.53 9.09
N LEU A 124 -15.82 19.81 10.35
CA LEU A 124 -15.06 20.99 10.80
C LEU A 124 -13.56 20.68 10.79
N PHE A 125 -12.90 20.90 9.67
CA PHE A 125 -11.45 20.76 9.53
C PHE A 125 -10.75 22.11 9.71
N PRO A 126 -9.67 22.18 10.54
CA PRO A 126 -8.81 23.36 10.65
C PRO A 126 -8.23 23.79 9.30
N GLN A 127 -7.87 25.08 9.19
CA GLN A 127 -7.28 25.63 7.97
C GLN A 127 -5.97 24.89 7.60
N ALA A 128 -5.14 24.56 8.59
CA ALA A 128 -3.90 23.80 8.38
C ALA A 128 -4.15 22.44 7.69
N ASP A 129 -5.21 21.71 8.05
CA ASP A 129 -5.56 20.44 7.39
C ASP A 129 -6.01 20.66 5.94
N LYS A 130 -6.71 21.75 5.66
CA LYS A 130 -7.12 22.10 4.28
C LYS A 130 -5.91 22.44 3.42
N GLU A 131 -4.93 23.13 3.96
CA GLU A 131 -3.67 23.45 3.28
C GLU A 131 -2.88 22.18 3.01
N LEU A 132 -2.77 21.28 3.98
CA LEU A 132 -2.11 19.99 3.82
C LEU A 132 -2.82 19.11 2.77
N ALA A 133 -4.15 19.10 2.77
CA ALA A 133 -4.94 18.41 1.75
C ALA A 133 -4.70 19.00 0.34
N TYR A 134 -4.62 20.32 0.25
CA TYR A 134 -4.32 21.00 -1.02
C TYR A 134 -2.90 20.68 -1.52
N GLN A 135 -1.88 20.72 -0.65
CA GLN A 135 -0.51 20.31 -0.96
C GLN A 135 -0.43 18.84 -1.41
N SER A 136 -1.18 17.95 -0.75
CA SER A 136 -1.27 16.55 -1.15
C SER A 136 -1.89 16.38 -2.54
N LEU A 137 -2.89 17.18 -2.90
CA LEU A 137 -3.48 17.23 -4.24
C LEU A 137 -2.53 17.80 -5.28
N GLN A 138 -1.74 18.82 -4.94
CA GLN A 138 -0.69 19.35 -5.82
C GLN A 138 0.35 18.27 -6.16
N ARG A 139 0.78 17.46 -5.18
CA ARG A 139 1.74 16.36 -5.39
C ARG A 139 1.26 15.32 -6.40
N VAL A 140 -0.05 15.14 -6.55
CA VAL A 140 -0.63 14.21 -7.53
C VAL A 140 -1.24 14.92 -8.74
N ASN A 141 -0.92 16.20 -8.96
CA ASN A 141 -1.39 17.03 -10.08
C ASN A 141 -2.92 17.07 -10.20
N LEU A 142 -3.63 17.28 -9.08
CA LEU A 142 -5.09 17.38 -9.00
C LEU A 142 -5.60 18.61 -8.24
N ALA A 143 -4.76 19.62 -8.00
CA ALA A 143 -5.14 20.83 -7.28
C ALA A 143 -6.29 21.60 -7.96
N GLU A 144 -6.36 21.59 -9.29
CA GLU A 144 -7.42 22.20 -10.08
C GLU A 144 -8.80 21.53 -9.90
N LYS A 145 -8.83 20.27 -9.45
CA LYS A 145 -10.04 19.47 -9.23
C LYS A 145 -10.54 19.48 -7.78
N VAL A 146 -9.97 20.31 -6.92
CA VAL A 146 -10.22 20.32 -5.47
C VAL A 146 -11.71 20.40 -5.09
N TYR A 147 -12.53 21.12 -5.86
CA TYR A 147 -13.97 21.24 -5.64
C TYR A 147 -14.82 20.32 -6.51
N SER A 148 -14.23 19.58 -7.46
CA SER A 148 -14.95 18.61 -8.29
C SER A 148 -15.48 17.47 -7.44
N ARG A 149 -16.60 16.86 -7.85
CA ARG A 149 -17.11 15.66 -7.21
C ARG A 149 -16.27 14.44 -7.64
N ALA A 150 -16.08 13.49 -6.71
CA ALA A 150 -15.26 12.31 -6.98
C ALA A 150 -15.83 11.41 -8.08
N ASP A 151 -17.16 11.37 -8.26
CA ASP A 151 -17.82 10.59 -9.33
C ASP A 151 -17.69 11.21 -10.73
N GLN A 152 -17.18 12.43 -10.85
CA GLN A 152 -16.91 13.11 -12.11
C GLN A 152 -15.47 12.91 -12.61
N LEU A 153 -14.66 12.20 -11.85
CA LEU A 153 -13.25 11.95 -12.14
C LEU A 153 -13.06 10.63 -12.91
N SER A 154 -12.05 10.59 -13.80
CA SER A 154 -11.59 9.33 -14.39
C SER A 154 -11.04 8.37 -13.31
N GLY A 155 -10.95 7.07 -13.60
CA GLY A 155 -10.40 6.08 -12.68
C GLY A 155 -9.01 6.44 -12.16
N GLY A 156 -8.11 6.88 -13.04
CA GLY A 156 -6.77 7.32 -12.65
C GLY A 156 -6.77 8.60 -11.80
N GLN A 157 -7.70 9.53 -12.05
CA GLN A 157 -7.88 10.70 -11.19
C GLN A 157 -8.40 10.29 -9.81
N GLN A 158 -9.37 9.37 -9.75
CA GLN A 158 -9.87 8.84 -8.47
C GLN A 158 -8.76 8.14 -7.67
N GLN A 159 -7.90 7.37 -8.35
CA GLN A 159 -6.76 6.75 -7.70
C GLN A 159 -5.77 7.78 -7.15
N ARG A 160 -5.46 8.83 -7.89
CA ARG A 160 -4.61 9.92 -7.39
C ARG A 160 -5.25 10.68 -6.22
N VAL A 161 -6.56 10.84 -6.17
CA VAL A 161 -7.27 11.36 -4.98
C VAL A 161 -7.08 10.42 -3.78
N SER A 162 -7.12 9.08 -3.99
CA SER A 162 -6.84 8.09 -2.95
C SER A 162 -5.39 8.21 -2.42
N ILE A 163 -4.42 8.45 -3.30
CA ILE A 163 -3.03 8.72 -2.92
C ILE A 163 -2.93 10.03 -2.11
N ALA A 164 -3.54 11.12 -2.58
CA ALA A 164 -3.55 12.40 -1.87
C ALA A 164 -4.17 12.26 -0.47
N ARG A 165 -5.26 11.49 -0.32
CA ARG A 165 -5.86 11.15 0.97
C ARG A 165 -4.88 10.44 1.90
N ALA A 166 -4.14 9.46 1.39
CA ALA A 166 -3.13 8.75 2.17
C ALA A 166 -1.99 9.69 2.60
N LEU A 167 -1.51 10.57 1.71
CA LEU A 167 -0.48 11.56 2.01
C LEU A 167 -0.92 12.59 3.06
N THR A 168 -2.18 13.04 3.00
CA THR A 168 -2.74 14.01 3.95
C THR A 168 -2.74 13.47 5.39
N GLN A 169 -2.65 12.16 5.55
CA GLN A 169 -2.46 11.51 6.85
C GLN A 169 -1.04 11.71 7.42
N GLU A 170 -0.07 12.22 6.63
CA GLU A 170 1.36 12.32 6.97
C GLU A 170 1.94 10.97 7.44
N PRO A 171 1.80 9.91 6.63
CA PRO A 171 2.16 8.57 7.04
C PRO A 171 3.67 8.33 6.95
N LYS A 172 4.19 7.40 7.76
CA LYS A 172 5.54 6.84 7.60
C LYS A 172 5.56 5.68 6.59
N ILE A 173 4.41 5.02 6.41
CA ILE A 173 4.22 3.85 5.56
C ILE A 173 2.99 4.07 4.68
N ILE A 174 3.09 3.78 3.40
CA ILE A 174 1.94 3.67 2.49
C ILE A 174 1.84 2.21 2.05
N LEU A 175 0.65 1.64 2.25
CA LEU A 175 0.28 0.32 1.75
C LEU A 175 -0.64 0.50 0.55
N ALA A 176 -0.31 -0.11 -0.59
CA ALA A 176 -1.11 -0.02 -1.80
C ALA A 176 -1.52 -1.43 -2.26
N ASP A 177 -2.79 -1.75 -2.10
CA ASP A 177 -3.37 -3.05 -2.45
C ASP A 177 -3.92 -2.98 -3.88
N GLU A 178 -3.13 -3.45 -4.85
CA GLU A 178 -3.43 -3.46 -6.29
C GLU A 178 -3.84 -2.07 -6.84
N PRO A 179 -3.03 -1.02 -6.64
CA PRO A 179 -3.45 0.35 -6.91
C PRO A 179 -3.69 0.67 -8.38
N VAL A 180 -3.35 -0.23 -9.30
CA VAL A 180 -3.41 -0.02 -10.75
C VAL A 180 -4.21 -1.09 -11.50
N ALA A 181 -4.83 -2.05 -10.81
CA ALA A 181 -5.49 -3.21 -11.43
C ALA A 181 -6.64 -2.87 -12.40
N SER A 182 -7.24 -1.69 -12.28
CA SER A 182 -8.38 -1.27 -13.11
C SER A 182 -8.05 -0.07 -14.01
N LEU A 183 -6.76 0.20 -14.25
CA LEU A 183 -6.30 1.37 -14.99
C LEU A 183 -5.69 0.95 -16.33
N ASP A 184 -5.79 1.84 -17.33
CA ASP A 184 -5.09 1.69 -18.59
C ASP A 184 -3.56 1.81 -18.42
N PRO A 185 -2.73 1.32 -19.36
CA PRO A 185 -1.28 1.34 -19.22
C PRO A 185 -0.67 2.74 -18.95
N MET A 186 -1.10 3.76 -19.69
CA MET A 186 -0.57 5.12 -19.51
C MET A 186 -0.91 5.70 -18.12
N THR A 187 -2.11 5.41 -17.63
CA THR A 187 -2.53 5.84 -16.28
C THR A 187 -1.81 5.05 -15.20
N THR A 188 -1.56 3.75 -15.44
CA THR A 188 -0.76 2.88 -14.57
C THR A 188 0.65 3.45 -14.35
N GLU A 189 1.36 3.79 -15.42
CA GLU A 189 2.69 4.41 -15.36
C GLU A 189 2.67 5.71 -14.54
N LYS A 190 1.69 6.58 -14.76
CA LYS A 190 1.54 7.83 -14.00
C LYS A 190 1.35 7.59 -12.50
N VAL A 191 0.49 6.65 -12.13
CA VAL A 191 0.23 6.31 -10.71
C VAL A 191 1.48 5.71 -10.06
N MET A 192 2.16 4.78 -10.74
CA MET A 192 3.38 4.16 -10.20
C MET A 192 4.53 5.16 -10.10
N SER A 193 4.69 6.05 -11.08
CA SER A 193 5.67 7.14 -11.06
C SER A 193 5.40 8.14 -9.93
N ASP A 194 4.12 8.49 -9.69
CA ASP A 194 3.74 9.34 -8.55
C ASP A 194 4.12 8.67 -7.22
N LEU A 195 3.84 7.37 -7.03
CA LEU A 195 4.22 6.63 -5.82
C LEU A 195 5.75 6.57 -5.66
N LYS A 196 6.49 6.30 -6.74
CA LYS A 196 7.96 6.27 -6.70
C LYS A 196 8.55 7.61 -6.32
N ARG A 197 8.06 8.68 -6.93
CA ARG A 197 8.48 10.06 -6.62
C ARG A 197 8.18 10.43 -5.17
N ILE A 198 6.99 10.09 -4.66
CA ILE A 198 6.59 10.30 -3.26
C ILE A 198 7.55 9.56 -2.30
N ASN A 199 7.88 8.30 -2.60
CA ASN A 199 8.86 7.55 -1.81
C ASN A 199 10.22 8.26 -1.76
N GLN A 200 10.73 8.71 -2.91
CA GLN A 200 12.04 9.35 -3.02
C GLN A 200 12.10 10.72 -2.37
N GLU A 201 11.07 11.56 -2.58
CA GLU A 201 11.04 12.93 -2.07
C GLU A 201 10.77 13.01 -0.56
N LEU A 202 9.91 12.10 -0.04
CA LEU A 202 9.45 12.18 1.34
C LEU A 202 10.07 11.11 2.26
N GLY A 203 10.82 10.15 1.71
CA GLY A 203 11.39 9.05 2.48
C GLY A 203 10.33 8.11 3.10
N ILE A 204 9.10 8.14 2.58
CA ILE A 204 7.99 7.28 3.04
C ILE A 204 8.24 5.85 2.55
N THR A 205 8.15 4.87 3.44
CA THR A 205 8.18 3.46 3.05
C THR A 205 6.91 3.10 2.28
N ILE A 206 7.05 2.48 1.11
CA ILE A 206 5.89 2.08 0.31
C ILE A 206 5.92 0.56 0.08
N VAL A 207 4.79 -0.10 0.37
CA VAL A 207 4.58 -1.53 0.09
C VAL A 207 3.41 -1.67 -0.86
N VAL A 208 3.66 -2.21 -2.05
CA VAL A 208 2.68 -2.31 -3.13
C VAL A 208 2.44 -3.75 -3.52
N ASN A 209 1.20 -4.20 -3.56
CA ASN A 209 0.83 -5.45 -4.21
C ASN A 209 0.66 -5.23 -5.71
N LEU A 210 1.35 -6.02 -6.53
CA LEU A 210 1.19 -6.03 -7.98
C LEU A 210 1.05 -7.46 -8.52
N HIS A 211 0.34 -7.57 -9.64
CA HIS A 211 0.31 -8.81 -10.44
C HIS A 211 1.39 -8.79 -11.54
N SER A 212 1.75 -7.61 -12.05
CA SER A 212 2.72 -7.45 -13.14
C SER A 212 4.15 -7.53 -12.64
N VAL A 213 4.88 -8.53 -13.12
CA VAL A 213 6.33 -8.67 -12.90
C VAL A 213 7.11 -7.53 -13.54
N GLN A 214 6.65 -7.04 -14.70
CA GLN A 214 7.28 -5.94 -15.42
C GLN A 214 7.27 -4.66 -14.55
N LEU A 215 6.11 -4.28 -14.03
CA LEU A 215 5.99 -3.13 -13.12
C LEU A 215 6.82 -3.35 -11.84
N ALA A 216 6.88 -4.59 -11.33
CA ALA A 216 7.68 -4.90 -10.16
C ALA A 216 9.18 -4.65 -10.41
N ARG A 217 9.68 -5.04 -11.58
CA ARG A 217 11.08 -4.80 -11.98
C ARG A 217 11.39 -3.33 -12.23
N GLU A 218 10.45 -2.59 -12.79
CA GLU A 218 10.62 -1.19 -13.16
C GLU A 218 10.61 -0.24 -11.95
N TYR A 219 9.68 -0.43 -11.03
CA TYR A 219 9.44 0.51 -9.94
C TYR A 219 10.02 0.06 -8.59
N GLY A 220 10.09 -1.24 -8.33
CA GLY A 220 10.55 -1.78 -7.05
C GLY A 220 12.05 -1.57 -6.80
N THR A 221 12.41 -1.44 -5.52
CA THR A 221 13.80 -1.60 -5.08
C THR A 221 14.02 -3.01 -4.53
N ARG A 222 12.97 -3.61 -3.96
CA ARG A 222 12.94 -4.95 -3.39
C ARG A 222 11.65 -5.66 -3.75
N ILE A 223 11.73 -6.96 -3.99
CA ILE A 223 10.58 -7.83 -4.26
C ILE A 223 10.42 -8.82 -3.12
N ILE A 224 9.18 -8.98 -2.66
CA ILE A 224 8.73 -10.06 -1.78
C ILE A 224 7.82 -10.96 -2.62
N GLY A 225 8.22 -12.20 -2.81
CA GLY A 225 7.45 -13.21 -3.54
C GLY A 225 6.70 -14.14 -2.60
N LEU A 226 5.37 -14.18 -2.71
CA LEU A 226 4.52 -15.06 -1.93
C LEU A 226 3.92 -16.16 -2.82
N ARG A 227 3.83 -17.37 -2.26
CA ARG A 227 3.12 -18.51 -2.85
C ARG A 227 2.45 -19.31 -1.74
N ASP A 228 1.15 -19.55 -1.86
CA ASP A 228 0.34 -20.32 -0.90
C ASP A 228 0.51 -19.86 0.56
N GLY A 229 0.58 -18.53 0.76
CA GLY A 229 0.80 -17.92 2.08
C GLY A 229 2.25 -17.97 2.60
N CYS A 230 3.17 -18.59 1.87
CA CYS A 230 4.57 -18.72 2.25
C CYS A 230 5.45 -17.69 1.54
N LEU A 231 6.54 -17.28 2.20
CA LEU A 231 7.61 -16.50 1.60
C LEU A 231 8.49 -17.40 0.73
N VAL A 232 8.56 -17.14 -0.58
CA VAL A 232 9.40 -17.92 -1.51
C VAL A 232 10.56 -17.08 -2.08
N PHE A 233 10.46 -15.77 -2.03
CA PHE A 233 11.53 -14.86 -2.42
C PHE A 233 11.48 -13.57 -1.58
N ASP A 234 12.65 -13.09 -1.19
CA ASP A 234 12.83 -11.78 -0.54
C ASP A 234 14.23 -11.25 -0.89
N GLY A 235 14.28 -10.17 -1.66
CA GLY A 235 15.55 -9.61 -2.10
C GLY A 235 15.42 -8.43 -3.04
N PRO A 236 16.56 -7.81 -3.40
CA PRO A 236 16.57 -6.71 -4.36
C PRO A 236 16.06 -7.15 -5.72
N VAL A 237 15.48 -6.19 -6.47
CA VAL A 237 14.93 -6.45 -7.81
C VAL A 237 15.97 -7.10 -8.74
N SER A 238 17.25 -6.75 -8.62
CA SER A 238 18.34 -7.31 -9.42
C SER A 238 18.53 -8.83 -9.24
N GLU A 239 18.09 -9.38 -8.12
CA GLU A 239 18.17 -10.82 -7.82
C GLU A 239 16.89 -11.57 -8.23
N ALA A 240 15.83 -10.88 -8.63
CA ALA A 240 14.58 -11.47 -9.10
C ALA A 240 14.73 -11.97 -10.54
N THR A 241 15.54 -13.01 -10.72
CA THR A 241 15.77 -13.67 -12.01
C THR A 241 14.51 -14.40 -12.49
N ASP A 242 14.44 -14.73 -13.81
CA ASP A 242 13.30 -15.47 -14.36
C ASP A 242 13.11 -16.83 -13.68
N ARG A 243 14.19 -17.46 -13.21
CA ARG A 243 14.11 -18.68 -12.40
C ARG A 243 13.37 -18.44 -11.09
N LYS A 244 13.71 -17.38 -10.37
CA LYS A 244 13.05 -17.00 -9.10
C LYS A 244 11.58 -16.63 -9.31
N LEU A 245 11.29 -15.94 -10.40
CA LEU A 245 9.91 -15.64 -10.77
C LEU A 245 9.10 -16.90 -11.09
N LYS A 246 9.70 -17.89 -11.76
CA LYS A 246 9.05 -19.20 -11.96
C LYS A 246 8.79 -19.94 -10.63
N GLU A 247 9.64 -19.78 -9.62
CA GLU A 247 9.38 -20.33 -8.29
C GLU A 247 8.17 -19.65 -7.62
N ILE A 248 7.97 -18.34 -7.82
CA ILE A 248 6.84 -17.56 -7.26
C ILE A 248 5.53 -17.89 -7.98
N TYR A 249 5.55 -17.90 -9.31
CA TYR A 249 4.32 -18.02 -10.13
C TYR A 249 4.05 -19.44 -10.66
N GLY A 250 4.99 -20.38 -10.46
CA GLY A 250 4.88 -21.73 -11.04
C GLY A 250 5.07 -21.73 -12.58
N SER A 251 4.48 -22.72 -13.24
CA SER A 251 4.57 -22.87 -14.71
C SER A 251 3.70 -21.89 -15.51
N GLU A 252 2.82 -21.13 -14.86
CA GLU A 252 1.84 -20.25 -15.54
C GLU A 252 2.43 -19.01 -16.22
N ILE A 253 3.68 -18.60 -15.93
CA ILE A 253 4.33 -17.42 -16.56
C ILE A 253 4.61 -17.63 -18.07
N ILE A 254 4.63 -18.86 -18.58
CA ILE A 254 5.14 -19.13 -19.93
C ILE A 254 4.16 -18.66 -21.02
N GLU A 255 2.87 -18.46 -20.71
CA GLU A 255 1.85 -18.15 -21.70
C GLU A 255 1.62 -16.65 -21.94
N GLU A 256 1.89 -15.76 -20.99
CA GLU A 256 1.66 -14.31 -21.17
C GLU A 256 2.79 -13.55 -21.91
N GLN A 257 4.00 -14.09 -21.97
CA GLN A 257 5.13 -13.45 -22.67
C GLN A 257 5.41 -14.00 -24.08
N GLY A 258 4.68 -15.03 -24.52
CA GLY A 258 4.83 -15.66 -25.85
C GLY A 258 3.94 -15.08 -26.96
N GLY A 259 3.18 -14.04 -26.71
CA GLY A 259 2.12 -13.51 -27.59
C GLY A 259 2.49 -12.31 -28.48
N THR A 260 3.78 -12.07 -28.82
CA THR A 260 4.13 -11.06 -29.85
C THR A 260 5.38 -11.46 -30.63
N GLU A 261 5.26 -12.56 -31.41
CA GLU A 261 6.03 -12.77 -32.64
C GLU A 261 5.13 -13.52 -33.62
N LYS A 262 4.36 -12.74 -34.39
CA LYS A 262 3.99 -13.05 -35.79
C LYS A 262 3.55 -11.77 -36.47
#